data_3c1cabba3fc82d8dbb29e92007045797
#
_entry.id   3c1cabba3fc82d8dbb29e92007045797
#
_cell.length_a   1.000
_cell.length_b   1.000
_cell.length_c   1.000
_cell.angle_alpha   90.00
_cell.angle_beta   90.00
_cell.angle_gamma   90.00
#
_symmetry.space_group_name_H-M   'P 1'
#
loop_
_entity.id
_entity.type
_entity.pdbx_description
1 polymer ?
#
loop_
_entity_poly.entity_id
_entity_poly.type
_entity_poly.pdbx_seq_one_letter_code
_entity_poly.pdbx_strand_id
1 'polypeptide(L)'
;YIVGIITESVAIAALTAVIIGYNLPFGTPTPYQQATFIQLFSITFIANLIVYVVMVMLSYVYQTRTRIEKEQEKRRLAQFQYNILKQQVNPHFLFNSLNILNGLIEEGKNDDACEYVRKLASLYRYMLQNEDEHLVRLSDELAFIEQYIDLLKVRFPNGFSVNVDIDERYNGRFVVQCSIQVLIENAFKHNIVRAEQPLKIDICTEGEEIVVR
;
A
#
# COMPACT_ATOMS: atom_id res chain seq x y z
N TYR A 1 15.82 23.01 -22.87
CA TYR A 1 15.12 22.56 -24.09
C TYR A 1 14.48 23.73 -24.85
N ILE A 2 13.64 24.57 -24.21
CA ILE A 2 12.96 25.71 -24.84
C ILE A 2 13.95 26.69 -25.46
N VAL A 3 15.03 27.03 -24.73
CA VAL A 3 16.10 27.93 -25.20
C VAL A 3 16.81 27.32 -26.41
N GLY A 4 17.05 26.00 -26.44
CA GLY A 4 17.67 25.32 -27.57
C GLY A 4 16.83 25.40 -28.85
N ILE A 5 15.51 25.18 -28.74
CA ILE A 5 14.60 25.26 -29.90
C ILE A 5 14.52 26.69 -30.46
N ILE A 6 14.48 27.70 -29.58
CA ILE A 6 14.48 29.12 -30.02
C ILE A 6 15.79 29.46 -30.72
N THR A 7 16.94 29.02 -30.17
CA THR A 7 18.26 29.32 -30.78
C THR A 7 18.43 28.60 -32.11
N GLU A 8 17.97 27.36 -32.25
CA GLU A 8 17.97 26.65 -33.55
C GLU A 8 17.06 27.31 -34.56
N SER A 9 15.86 27.73 -34.16
CA SER A 9 14.92 28.42 -35.07
C SER A 9 15.47 29.75 -35.56
N VAL A 10 16.14 30.52 -34.69
CA VAL A 10 16.79 31.76 -35.07
C VAL A 10 17.99 31.51 -35.97
N ALA A 11 18.80 30.44 -35.69
CA ALA A 11 19.92 30.07 -36.51
C ALA A 11 19.50 29.63 -37.93
N ILE A 12 18.43 28.84 -38.05
CA ILE A 12 17.88 28.45 -39.33
C ILE A 12 17.36 29.61 -40.13
N ALA A 13 16.64 30.56 -39.50
CA ALA A 13 16.17 31.79 -40.12
C ALA A 13 17.33 32.67 -40.61
N ALA A 14 18.38 32.80 -39.79
CA ALA A 14 19.58 33.55 -40.16
C ALA A 14 20.34 32.87 -41.31
N LEU A 15 20.50 31.55 -41.27
CA LEU A 15 21.14 30.79 -42.34
C LEU A 15 20.39 30.92 -43.67
N THR A 16 19.05 30.85 -43.65
CA THR A 16 18.19 31.03 -44.81
C THR A 16 18.35 32.43 -45.39
N ALA A 17 18.41 33.46 -44.51
CA ALA A 17 18.66 34.85 -44.92
C ALA A 17 20.03 35.01 -45.60
N VAL A 18 21.08 34.37 -45.09
CA VAL A 18 22.44 34.39 -45.65
C VAL A 18 22.49 33.70 -47.00
N ILE A 19 21.88 32.54 -47.14
CA ILE A 19 21.87 31.76 -48.41
C ILE A 19 21.14 32.57 -49.50
N ILE A 20 20.03 33.22 -49.18
CA ILE A 20 19.32 34.07 -50.15
C ILE A 20 20.11 35.32 -50.46
N GLY A 21 20.79 35.94 -49.44
CA GLY A 21 21.65 37.08 -49.62
C GLY A 21 22.92 36.80 -50.48
N TYR A 22 23.52 35.59 -50.37
CA TYR A 22 24.70 35.23 -51.14
C TYR A 22 24.43 35.02 -52.65
N ASN A 23 23.19 34.75 -53.04
CA ASN A 23 22.78 34.59 -54.43
C ASN A 23 22.39 35.98 -55.07
N LEU A 24 22.58 37.07 -54.37
CA LEU A 24 22.37 38.41 -54.91
C LEU A 24 23.64 38.85 -55.63
N PRO A 25 23.61 39.14 -56.95
CA PRO A 25 24.72 39.81 -57.63
C PRO A 25 24.92 41.18 -56.96
N PHE A 26 26.20 41.64 -56.88
CA PHE A 26 26.58 42.91 -56.27
C PHE A 26 25.70 44.05 -56.81
N GLY A 27 24.65 44.41 -56.07
CA GLY A 27 23.68 45.46 -56.38
C GLY A 27 22.55 45.52 -55.34
N THR A 28 21.80 46.62 -55.31
CA THR A 28 20.61 46.75 -54.45
C THR A 28 19.56 45.73 -54.90
N PRO A 29 18.97 44.95 -53.96
CA PRO A 29 18.01 43.93 -54.31
C PRO A 29 16.79 44.54 -55.03
N THR A 30 16.36 43.89 -56.08
CA THR A 30 15.17 44.35 -56.81
C THR A 30 13.92 44.18 -55.95
N PRO A 31 12.85 44.97 -56.13
CA PRO A 31 11.60 44.85 -55.41
C PRO A 31 11.03 43.42 -55.39
N TYR A 32 11.22 42.69 -56.44
CA TYR A 32 10.79 41.27 -56.56
C TYR A 32 11.59 40.35 -55.61
N GLN A 33 12.90 40.51 -55.50
CA GLN A 33 13.76 39.74 -54.61
C GLN A 33 13.47 40.03 -53.15
N GLN A 34 13.18 41.29 -52.78
CA GLN A 34 12.74 41.65 -51.46
C GLN A 34 11.40 41.03 -51.06
N ALA A 35 10.43 41.04 -52.01
CA ALA A 35 9.12 40.40 -51.77
C ALA A 35 9.25 38.89 -51.53
N THR A 36 10.08 38.20 -52.35
CA THR A 36 10.34 36.76 -52.22
C THR A 36 11.01 36.42 -50.86
N PHE A 37 11.97 37.25 -50.43
CA PHE A 37 12.63 37.08 -49.12
C PHE A 37 11.62 37.19 -47.97
N ILE A 38 10.76 38.22 -47.98
CA ILE A 38 9.76 38.44 -46.96
C ILE A 38 8.76 37.28 -46.87
N GLN A 39 8.34 36.74 -48.04
CA GLN A 39 7.45 35.58 -48.11
C GLN A 39 8.09 34.32 -47.51
N LEU A 40 9.32 33.98 -47.89
CA LEU A 40 10.04 32.80 -47.38
C LEU A 40 10.30 32.96 -45.86
N PHE A 41 10.72 34.13 -45.40
CA PHE A 41 10.91 34.39 -43.99
C PHE A 41 9.61 34.22 -43.19
N SER A 42 8.51 34.74 -43.68
CA SER A 42 7.20 34.60 -43.04
C SER A 42 6.73 33.16 -42.92
N ILE A 43 6.90 32.40 -44.01
CA ILE A 43 6.53 30.93 -44.02
C ILE A 43 7.38 30.18 -43.01
N THR A 44 8.70 30.35 -42.99
CA THR A 44 9.59 29.69 -42.07
C THR A 44 9.32 30.06 -40.63
N PHE A 45 9.05 31.34 -40.34
CA PHE A 45 8.67 31.83 -39.01
C PHE A 45 7.37 31.20 -38.52
N ILE A 46 6.33 31.19 -39.37
CA ILE A 46 5.04 30.53 -39.01
C ILE A 46 5.23 29.03 -38.75
N ALA A 47 5.98 28.33 -39.60
CA ALA A 47 6.25 26.92 -39.42
C ALA A 47 6.97 26.64 -38.07
N ASN A 48 8.00 27.42 -37.76
CA ASN A 48 8.71 27.31 -36.47
C ASN A 48 7.80 27.60 -35.28
N LEU A 49 6.91 28.59 -35.39
CA LEU A 49 5.94 28.91 -34.33
C LEU A 49 4.97 27.75 -34.10
N ILE A 50 4.49 27.11 -35.16
CA ILE A 50 3.61 25.93 -35.05
C ILE A 50 4.33 24.78 -34.35
N VAL A 51 5.56 24.47 -34.78
CA VAL A 51 6.38 23.42 -34.15
C VAL A 51 6.59 23.72 -32.65
N TYR A 52 6.90 24.96 -32.30
CA TYR A 52 7.06 25.37 -30.92
C TYR A 52 5.78 25.16 -30.09
N VAL A 53 4.62 25.59 -30.60
CA VAL A 53 3.33 25.40 -29.91
C VAL A 53 3.02 23.93 -29.71
N VAL A 54 3.24 23.09 -30.74
CA VAL A 54 3.04 21.64 -30.65
C VAL A 54 3.96 21.01 -29.58
N MET A 55 5.24 21.39 -29.58
CA MET A 55 6.20 20.87 -28.58
C MET A 55 5.83 21.30 -27.15
N VAL A 56 5.37 22.53 -26.94
CA VAL A 56 4.89 23.00 -25.63
C VAL A 56 3.64 22.22 -25.20
N MET A 57 2.69 22.02 -26.11
CA MET A 57 1.49 21.22 -25.81
C MET A 57 1.84 19.75 -25.47
N LEU A 58 2.70 19.13 -26.22
CA LEU A 58 3.14 17.75 -25.94
C LEU A 58 3.86 17.66 -24.59
N SER A 59 4.74 18.63 -24.30
CA SER A 59 5.44 18.70 -23.01
C SER A 59 4.45 18.88 -21.85
N TYR A 60 3.45 19.74 -21.99
CA TYR A 60 2.40 19.95 -20.99
C TYR A 60 1.57 18.68 -20.77
N VAL A 61 1.13 18.01 -21.83
CA VAL A 61 0.37 16.75 -21.75
C VAL A 61 1.21 15.66 -21.07
N TYR A 62 2.48 15.52 -21.44
CA TYR A 62 3.39 14.56 -20.81
C TYR A 62 3.57 14.81 -19.30
N GLN A 63 3.84 16.06 -18.93
CA GLN A 63 3.99 16.43 -17.51
C GLN A 63 2.70 16.21 -16.71
N THR A 64 1.55 16.50 -17.30
CA THR A 64 0.26 16.29 -16.65
C THR A 64 -0.02 14.80 -16.45
N ARG A 65 0.24 13.96 -17.46
CA ARG A 65 0.09 12.50 -17.33
C ARG A 65 0.98 11.92 -16.23
N THR A 66 2.26 12.28 -16.22
CA THR A 66 3.20 11.79 -15.18
C THR A 66 2.83 12.26 -13.77
N ARG A 67 2.25 13.45 -13.62
CA ARG A 67 1.71 13.90 -12.32
C ARG A 67 0.51 13.08 -11.87
N ILE A 68 -0.43 12.84 -12.78
CA ILE A 68 -1.63 12.04 -12.50
C ILE A 68 -1.24 10.61 -12.12
N GLU A 69 -0.32 9.99 -12.84
CA GLU A 69 0.18 8.64 -12.55
C GLU A 69 0.81 8.55 -11.16
N LYS A 70 1.68 9.51 -10.80
CA LYS A 70 2.29 9.59 -9.47
C LYS A 70 1.27 9.79 -8.35
N GLU A 71 0.24 10.61 -8.57
CA GLU A 71 -0.83 10.78 -7.59
C GLU A 71 -1.70 9.54 -7.44
N GLN A 72 -1.98 8.85 -8.53
CA GLN A 72 -2.72 7.57 -8.48
C GLN A 72 -1.93 6.50 -7.74
N GLU A 73 -0.62 6.42 -7.96
CA GLU A 73 0.25 5.50 -7.23
C GLU A 73 0.26 5.78 -5.73
N LYS A 74 0.42 7.06 -5.34
CA LYS A 74 0.33 7.46 -3.93
C LYS A 74 -1.02 7.10 -3.30
N ARG A 75 -2.11 7.34 -4.02
CA ARG A 75 -3.46 6.96 -3.54
C ARG A 75 -3.62 5.46 -3.40
N ARG A 76 -3.08 4.66 -4.35
CA ARG A 76 -3.09 3.19 -4.25
C ARG A 76 -2.29 2.69 -3.04
N LEU A 77 -1.11 3.24 -2.80
CA LEU A 77 -0.29 2.91 -1.63
C LEU A 77 -1.00 3.27 -0.33
N ALA A 78 -1.55 4.47 -0.22
CA ALA A 78 -2.32 4.90 0.95
C ALA A 78 -3.56 4.01 1.17
N GLN A 79 -4.28 3.64 0.11
CA GLN A 79 -5.42 2.74 0.20
C GLN A 79 -5.01 1.33 0.62
N PHE A 80 -3.87 0.84 0.12
CA PHE A 80 -3.30 -0.44 0.52
C PHE A 80 -2.92 -0.45 1.99
N GLN A 81 -2.21 0.58 2.47
CA GLN A 81 -1.87 0.74 3.89
C GLN A 81 -3.13 0.84 4.78
N TYR A 82 -4.13 1.63 4.35
CA TYR A 82 -5.40 1.70 5.06
C TYR A 82 -6.12 0.35 5.14
N ASN A 83 -6.10 -0.45 4.08
CA ASN A 83 -6.72 -1.77 4.07
C ASN A 83 -5.97 -2.75 4.98
N ILE A 84 -4.63 -2.71 5.02
CA ILE A 84 -3.82 -3.48 5.97
C ILE A 84 -4.20 -3.10 7.40
N LEU A 85 -4.17 -1.82 7.74
CA LEU A 85 -4.53 -1.33 9.06
C LEU A 85 -5.97 -1.74 9.46
N LYS A 86 -6.91 -1.64 8.53
CA LYS A 86 -8.30 -2.09 8.76
C LYS A 86 -8.40 -3.59 8.99
N GLN A 87 -7.54 -4.40 8.36
CA GLN A 87 -7.52 -5.86 8.55
C GLN A 87 -6.86 -6.27 9.87
N GLN A 88 -5.93 -5.49 10.40
CA GLN A 88 -5.30 -5.73 11.71
C GLN A 88 -6.33 -5.72 12.85
N VAL A 89 -7.33 -4.86 12.77
CA VAL A 89 -8.51 -4.93 13.66
C VAL A 89 -9.53 -5.87 13.02
N ASN A 90 -9.41 -7.19 13.24
CA ASN A 90 -10.41 -8.15 12.75
C ASN A 90 -11.84 -7.73 13.18
N PRO A 91 -12.65 -7.07 12.30
CA PRO A 91 -13.92 -6.46 12.73
C PRO A 91 -14.91 -7.54 13.21
N HIS A 92 -14.85 -8.71 12.60
CA HIS A 92 -15.71 -9.83 12.98
C HIS A 92 -15.39 -10.37 14.39
N PHE A 93 -14.10 -10.44 14.75
CA PHE A 93 -13.70 -10.80 16.10
C PHE A 93 -14.16 -9.75 17.12
N LEU A 94 -14.01 -8.46 16.79
CA LEU A 94 -14.46 -7.36 17.64
C LEU A 94 -15.98 -7.40 17.89
N PHE A 95 -16.79 -7.50 16.82
CA PHE A 95 -18.25 -7.56 16.96
C PHE A 95 -18.69 -8.78 17.77
N ASN A 96 -18.07 -9.94 17.55
CA ASN A 96 -18.37 -11.13 18.34
C ASN A 96 -17.99 -10.96 19.81
N SER A 97 -16.85 -10.32 20.09
CA SER A 97 -16.42 -10.03 21.46
C SER A 97 -17.36 -9.07 22.18
N LEU A 98 -17.88 -8.05 21.49
CA LEU A 98 -18.88 -7.14 22.03
C LEU A 98 -20.22 -7.85 22.32
N ASN A 99 -20.64 -8.79 21.47
CA ASN A 99 -21.85 -9.58 21.72
C ASN A 99 -21.71 -10.49 22.94
N ILE A 100 -20.53 -11.10 23.14
CA ILE A 100 -20.25 -11.91 24.34
C ILE A 100 -20.30 -11.02 25.59
N LEU A 101 -19.67 -9.84 25.52
CA LEU A 101 -19.68 -8.88 26.63
C LEU A 101 -21.09 -8.47 26.99
N ASN A 102 -21.94 -8.18 25.99
CA ASN A 102 -23.36 -7.86 26.23
C ASN A 102 -24.09 -9.01 26.94
N GLY A 103 -23.87 -10.26 26.48
CA GLY A 103 -24.46 -11.44 27.14
C GLY A 103 -24.03 -11.61 28.58
N LEU A 104 -22.74 -11.41 28.91
CA LEU A 104 -22.24 -11.47 30.28
C LEU A 104 -22.89 -10.41 31.18
N ILE A 105 -23.09 -9.20 30.66
CA ILE A 105 -23.77 -8.10 31.38
C ILE A 105 -25.24 -8.43 31.60
N GLU A 106 -25.97 -8.93 30.60
CA GLU A 106 -27.37 -9.32 30.69
C GLU A 106 -27.59 -10.46 31.69
N GLU A 107 -26.62 -11.38 31.82
CA GLU A 107 -26.62 -12.46 32.81
C GLU A 107 -26.22 -12.01 34.21
N GLY A 108 -25.85 -10.74 34.40
CA GLY A 108 -25.42 -10.18 35.67
C GLY A 108 -23.99 -10.60 36.06
N LYS A 109 -23.21 -11.19 35.19
CA LYS A 109 -21.82 -11.65 35.39
C LYS A 109 -20.82 -10.50 35.25
N ASN A 110 -20.97 -9.47 36.03
CA ASN A 110 -20.19 -8.22 35.88
C ASN A 110 -18.69 -8.41 36.08
N ASP A 111 -18.26 -9.28 37.00
CA ASP A 111 -16.84 -9.57 37.25
C ASP A 111 -16.22 -10.26 36.00
N ASP A 112 -16.92 -11.24 35.42
CA ASP A 112 -16.50 -11.93 34.20
C ASP A 112 -16.45 -10.97 33.02
N ALA A 113 -17.43 -10.06 32.91
CA ALA A 113 -17.47 -9.03 31.88
C ALA A 113 -16.27 -8.08 32.00
N CYS A 114 -15.93 -7.64 33.22
CA CYS A 114 -14.76 -6.80 33.48
C CYS A 114 -13.44 -7.51 33.13
N GLU A 115 -13.33 -8.79 33.46
CA GLU A 115 -12.16 -9.60 33.11
C GLU A 115 -12.04 -9.77 31.60
N TYR A 116 -13.14 -10.08 30.93
CA TYR A 116 -13.20 -10.21 29.48
C TYR A 116 -12.75 -8.94 28.77
N VAL A 117 -13.22 -7.76 29.21
CA VAL A 117 -12.81 -6.46 28.64
C VAL A 117 -11.31 -6.22 28.83
N ARG A 118 -10.76 -6.55 30.02
CA ARG A 118 -9.32 -6.38 30.28
C ARG A 118 -8.47 -7.27 29.37
N LYS A 119 -8.85 -8.53 29.18
CA LYS A 119 -8.18 -9.46 28.25
C LYS A 119 -8.29 -8.97 26.80
N LEU A 120 -9.47 -8.54 26.38
CA LEU A 120 -9.70 -8.00 25.04
C LEU A 120 -8.85 -6.76 24.77
N ALA A 121 -8.80 -5.82 25.73
CA ALA A 121 -7.97 -4.60 25.62
C ALA A 121 -6.46 -4.92 25.56
N SER A 122 -5.99 -5.91 26.34
CA SER A 122 -4.60 -6.38 26.31
C SER A 122 -4.26 -6.98 24.93
N LEU A 123 -5.15 -7.78 24.39
CA LEU A 123 -5.01 -8.42 23.08
C LEU A 123 -4.90 -7.38 21.96
N TYR A 124 -5.81 -6.40 21.90
CA TYR A 124 -5.74 -5.33 20.91
C TYR A 124 -4.50 -4.45 21.08
N ARG A 125 -4.07 -4.20 22.32
CA ARG A 125 -2.83 -3.47 22.56
C ARG A 125 -1.63 -4.20 21.99
N TYR A 126 -1.52 -5.50 22.19
CA TYR A 126 -0.43 -6.30 21.60
C TYR A 126 -0.46 -6.24 20.07
N MET A 127 -1.63 -6.39 19.44
CA MET A 127 -1.79 -6.34 17.99
C MET A 127 -1.40 -5.00 17.37
N LEU A 128 -1.58 -3.89 18.12
CA LEU A 128 -1.36 -2.52 17.61
C LEU A 128 -0.01 -1.92 18.04
N GLN A 129 0.73 -2.55 18.95
CA GLN A 129 1.95 -1.96 19.55
C GLN A 129 3.21 -2.04 18.67
N ASN A 130 3.27 -2.94 17.68
CA ASN A 130 4.50 -3.24 16.93
C ASN A 130 4.34 -2.97 15.42
N GLU A 131 3.93 -1.73 15.05
CA GLU A 131 3.76 -1.35 13.64
C GLU A 131 5.07 -1.37 12.84
N ASP A 132 6.23 -1.15 13.48
CA ASP A 132 7.53 -1.03 12.80
C ASP A 132 8.36 -2.34 12.80
N GLU A 133 8.15 -3.25 13.77
CA GLU A 133 8.87 -4.51 13.87
C GLU A 133 7.89 -5.68 13.75
N HIS A 134 7.77 -6.25 12.56
CA HIS A 134 6.90 -7.42 12.31
C HIS A 134 7.36 -8.72 13.00
N LEU A 135 8.49 -8.71 13.69
CA LEU A 135 9.08 -9.85 14.40
C LEU A 135 9.03 -9.64 15.91
N VAL A 136 8.45 -10.60 16.61
CA VAL A 136 8.36 -10.65 18.08
C VAL A 136 9.03 -11.91 18.61
N ARG A 137 9.37 -11.93 19.90
CA ARG A 137 9.88 -13.16 20.51
C ARG A 137 8.76 -14.21 20.57
N LEU A 138 9.12 -15.45 20.38
CA LEU A 138 8.17 -16.55 20.48
C LEU A 138 7.48 -16.61 21.84
N SER A 139 8.21 -16.30 22.92
CA SER A 139 7.63 -16.20 24.27
C SER A 139 6.48 -15.19 24.35
N ASP A 140 6.61 -14.05 23.68
CA ASP A 140 5.61 -12.98 23.71
C ASP A 140 4.39 -13.35 22.86
N GLU A 141 4.64 -13.99 21.69
CA GLU A 141 3.58 -14.54 20.83
C GLU A 141 2.80 -15.63 21.56
N LEU A 142 3.47 -16.54 22.30
CA LEU A 142 2.80 -17.59 23.07
C LEU A 142 1.97 -17.03 24.22
N ALA A 143 2.48 -16.03 24.95
CA ALA A 143 1.71 -15.36 26.00
C ALA A 143 0.47 -14.64 25.44
N PHE A 144 0.57 -14.07 24.23
CA PHE A 144 -0.56 -13.50 23.53
C PHE A 144 -1.56 -14.59 23.11
N ILE A 145 -1.10 -15.73 22.60
CA ILE A 145 -1.95 -16.84 22.18
C ILE A 145 -2.72 -17.44 23.36
N GLU A 146 -2.13 -17.55 24.53
CA GLU A 146 -2.84 -18.00 25.75
C GLU A 146 -4.03 -17.07 26.05
N GLN A 147 -3.84 -15.75 26.03
CA GLN A 147 -4.93 -14.79 26.25
C GLN A 147 -6.00 -14.88 25.16
N TYR A 148 -5.59 -15.08 23.91
CA TYR A 148 -6.51 -15.26 22.78
C TYR A 148 -7.36 -16.54 22.94
N ILE A 149 -6.74 -17.66 23.31
CA ILE A 149 -7.43 -18.94 23.58
C ILE A 149 -8.45 -18.77 24.73
N ASP A 150 -8.10 -18.04 25.77
CA ASP A 150 -9.04 -17.78 26.89
C ASP A 150 -10.29 -17.03 26.44
N LEU A 151 -10.13 -16.01 25.57
CA LEU A 151 -11.28 -15.30 24.97
C LEU A 151 -12.13 -16.22 24.10
N LEU A 152 -11.49 -17.11 23.34
CA LEU A 152 -12.20 -18.10 22.52
C LEU A 152 -12.95 -19.13 23.37
N LYS A 153 -12.44 -19.54 24.55
CA LYS A 153 -13.14 -20.46 25.47
C LYS A 153 -14.46 -19.89 25.99
N VAL A 154 -14.52 -18.57 26.22
CA VAL A 154 -15.77 -17.90 26.60
C VAL A 154 -16.78 -17.97 25.44
N ARG A 155 -16.31 -17.83 24.21
CA ARG A 155 -17.15 -17.88 23.01
C ARG A 155 -17.62 -19.30 22.64
N PHE A 156 -16.76 -20.28 22.79
CA PHE A 156 -17.00 -21.66 22.42
C PHE A 156 -16.76 -22.60 23.60
N PRO A 157 -17.62 -22.56 24.63
CA PRO A 157 -17.44 -23.38 25.81
C PRO A 157 -17.48 -24.87 25.41
N ASN A 158 -16.42 -25.62 25.75
CA ASN A 158 -16.25 -27.03 25.41
C ASN A 158 -16.22 -27.36 23.89
N GLY A 159 -16.21 -26.36 23.01
CA GLY A 159 -16.24 -26.57 21.57
C GLY A 159 -14.86 -26.88 20.95
N PHE A 160 -13.77 -26.66 21.69
CA PHE A 160 -12.41 -26.92 21.21
C PHE A 160 -11.42 -27.16 22.36
N SER A 161 -10.28 -27.71 22.01
CA SER A 161 -9.11 -27.85 22.87
C SER A 161 -7.86 -27.42 22.13
N VAL A 162 -6.96 -26.72 22.79
CA VAL A 162 -5.64 -26.36 22.27
C VAL A 162 -4.58 -26.96 23.17
N ASN A 163 -3.65 -27.67 22.57
CA ASN A 163 -2.46 -28.16 23.20
C ASN A 163 -1.25 -27.39 22.64
N VAL A 164 -0.41 -26.87 23.52
CA VAL A 164 0.83 -26.14 23.16
C VAL A 164 2.00 -26.95 23.65
N ASP A 165 2.74 -27.57 22.74
CA ASP A 165 3.93 -28.38 23.00
C ASP A 165 5.14 -27.79 22.29
N ILE A 166 5.62 -26.68 22.82
CA ILE A 166 6.79 -25.96 22.29
C ILE A 166 7.91 -26.00 23.35
N ASP A 167 9.07 -26.52 22.94
CA ASP A 167 10.25 -26.60 23.78
C ASP A 167 10.72 -25.17 24.15
N GLU A 168 10.96 -24.93 25.47
CA GLU A 168 11.38 -23.63 26.02
C GLU A 168 12.66 -23.08 25.38
N ARG A 169 13.53 -23.93 24.83
CA ARG A 169 14.75 -23.51 24.10
C ARG A 169 14.46 -22.60 22.91
N TYR A 170 13.22 -22.61 22.38
CA TYR A 170 12.79 -21.78 21.25
C TYR A 170 12.18 -20.44 21.68
N ASN A 171 11.92 -20.20 22.95
CA ASN A 171 11.28 -18.97 23.48
C ASN A 171 11.98 -17.69 23.07
N GLY A 172 13.32 -17.72 22.89
CA GLY A 172 14.12 -16.58 22.45
C GLY A 172 14.15 -16.36 20.92
N ARG A 173 13.56 -17.27 20.13
CA ARG A 173 13.48 -17.14 18.67
C ARG A 173 12.45 -16.08 18.28
N PHE A 174 12.61 -15.54 17.07
CA PHE A 174 11.71 -14.54 16.55
C PHE A 174 10.72 -15.16 15.55
N VAL A 175 9.46 -14.75 15.65
CA VAL A 175 8.36 -15.15 14.77
C VAL A 175 7.62 -13.90 14.27
N VAL A 176 6.88 -14.05 13.20
CA VAL A 176 6.02 -12.97 12.71
C VAL A 176 4.86 -12.79 13.71
N GLN A 177 4.63 -11.57 14.15
CA GLN A 177 3.57 -11.21 15.08
C GLN A 177 2.21 -11.68 14.60
N CYS A 178 1.39 -12.22 15.49
CA CYS A 178 0.04 -12.74 15.22
C CYS A 178 0.01 -13.91 14.20
N SER A 179 1.15 -14.52 13.85
CA SER A 179 1.19 -15.62 12.88
C SER A 179 0.48 -16.88 13.38
N ILE A 180 0.65 -17.21 14.65
CA ILE A 180 0.00 -18.37 15.27
C ILE A 180 -1.51 -18.12 15.39
N GLN A 181 -1.92 -16.89 15.73
CA GLN A 181 -3.34 -16.51 15.75
C GLN A 181 -4.02 -16.74 14.40
N VAL A 182 -3.40 -16.33 13.29
CA VAL A 182 -3.95 -16.50 11.94
C VAL A 182 -4.17 -18.00 11.63
N LEU A 183 -3.26 -18.86 12.05
CA LEU A 183 -3.40 -20.31 11.87
C LEU A 183 -4.55 -20.88 12.71
N ILE A 184 -4.70 -20.45 13.96
CA ILE A 184 -5.82 -20.82 14.82
C ILE A 184 -7.15 -20.33 14.21
N GLU A 185 -7.22 -19.05 13.77
CA GLU A 185 -8.43 -18.51 13.12
C GLU A 185 -8.81 -19.31 11.86
N ASN A 186 -7.84 -19.73 11.07
CA ASN A 186 -8.07 -20.58 9.91
C ASN A 186 -8.64 -21.96 10.32
N ALA A 187 -8.14 -22.55 11.41
CA ALA A 187 -8.69 -23.79 11.94
C ALA A 187 -10.17 -23.62 12.33
N PHE A 188 -10.53 -22.54 13.02
CA PHE A 188 -11.93 -22.24 13.36
C PHE A 188 -12.80 -21.93 12.14
N LYS A 189 -12.27 -21.28 11.13
CA LYS A 189 -13.01 -20.89 9.92
C LYS A 189 -13.34 -22.09 9.03
N HIS A 190 -12.46 -23.08 9.00
CA HIS A 190 -12.57 -24.21 8.08
C HIS A 190 -13.08 -25.49 8.73
N ASN A 191 -13.37 -25.48 10.04
CA ASN A 191 -13.91 -26.60 10.78
C ASN A 191 -15.19 -26.25 11.50
N ILE A 192 -16.00 -27.26 11.80
CA ILE A 192 -17.20 -27.11 12.61
C ILE A 192 -16.80 -27.23 14.08
N VAL A 193 -17.12 -26.21 14.88
CA VAL A 193 -16.83 -26.16 16.31
C VAL A 193 -18.11 -26.49 17.07
N ARG A 194 -18.18 -27.66 17.71
CA ARG A 194 -19.32 -28.12 18.51
C ARG A 194 -18.85 -28.84 19.77
N ALA A 195 -19.65 -28.74 20.83
CA ALA A 195 -19.35 -29.40 22.09
C ALA A 195 -19.35 -30.94 21.97
N GLU A 196 -20.17 -31.49 21.06
CA GLU A 196 -20.27 -32.95 20.84
C GLU A 196 -19.05 -33.50 20.10
N GLN A 197 -18.36 -32.67 19.31
CA GLN A 197 -17.14 -33.00 18.58
C GLN A 197 -16.17 -31.84 18.65
N PRO A 198 -15.43 -31.65 19.76
CA PRO A 198 -14.55 -30.55 19.94
C PRO A 198 -13.42 -30.51 18.90
N LEU A 199 -13.16 -29.33 18.34
CA LEU A 199 -12.01 -29.11 17.49
C LEU A 199 -10.73 -29.25 18.33
N LYS A 200 -9.81 -30.10 17.89
CA LYS A 200 -8.48 -30.24 18.52
C LYS A 200 -7.46 -29.48 17.71
N ILE A 201 -6.70 -28.63 18.39
CA ILE A 201 -5.63 -27.85 17.79
C ILE A 201 -4.35 -28.16 18.57
N ASP A 202 -3.35 -28.66 17.87
CA ASP A 202 -2.02 -28.90 18.42
C ASP A 202 -1.03 -27.91 17.84
N ILE A 203 -0.35 -27.16 18.72
CA ILE A 203 0.71 -26.21 18.37
C ILE A 203 2.01 -26.82 18.88
N CYS A 204 2.87 -27.24 17.97
CA CYS A 204 4.13 -27.91 18.33
C CYS A 204 5.30 -27.44 17.46
N THR A 205 6.50 -27.81 17.87
CA THR A 205 7.72 -27.60 17.06
C THR A 205 8.11 -28.89 16.33
N GLU A 206 8.34 -28.79 15.02
CA GLU A 206 8.91 -29.86 14.19
C GLU A 206 10.21 -29.34 13.55
N GLY A 207 11.33 -29.79 14.05
CA GLY A 207 12.63 -29.27 13.66
C GLY A 207 12.79 -27.78 14.03
N GLU A 208 12.89 -26.89 13.06
CA GLU A 208 12.98 -25.44 13.26
C GLU A 208 11.66 -24.70 12.95
N GLU A 209 10.59 -25.42 12.68
CA GLU A 209 9.29 -24.87 12.30
C GLU A 209 8.27 -24.99 13.42
N ILE A 210 7.36 -24.02 13.54
CA ILE A 210 6.16 -24.09 14.37
C ILE A 210 5.03 -24.61 13.50
N VAL A 211 4.41 -25.67 13.94
CA VAL A 211 3.33 -26.35 13.23
C VAL A 211 2.03 -26.25 14.04
N VAL A 212 0.94 -25.89 13.37
CA VAL A 212 -0.42 -25.88 13.93
C VAL A 212 -1.24 -26.91 13.15
N ARG A 213 -1.77 -27.90 13.85
CA ARG A 213 -2.57 -29.01 13.28
C ARG A 213 -3.98 -29.02 13.84
#